data_0167e98280bb328aed0308aa264d3eb7
#
_entry.id   0167e98280bb328aed0308aa264d3eb7
#
_cell.length_a   1.000
_cell.length_b   1.000
_cell.length_c   1.000
_cell.angle_alpha   90.00
_cell.angle_beta   90.00
_cell.angle_gamma   90.00
#
_symmetry.space_group_name_H-M   'P 1'
#
loop_
_entity.id
_entity.type
_entity.pdbx_description
1 polymer ?
#
loop_
_entity_poly.entity_id
_entity_poly.type
_entity_poly.pdbx_seq_one_letter_code
_entity_poly.pdbx_strand_id
1 'polypeptide(L)'
;MDKLKYFIQQSWLLLVSSFVFGLLIAVTNAALSGRIEENKAAKLNDLTRVLLPQAKRFVPVAAPIEVQLPDGSKEQAKVFEVFSEDDNRIGWSFNAHGIGFAGPVELVVAVDRDFGKIMGFNVLASSETPGFGDQIKADSFRNQFAGAPAERLTLVKIGDRAAIDSQIVAITGATVSSQAVVNIVNTFVTQIEDQLSSKGVIANVSR
;
A
#
# COMPACT_ATOMS: atom_id res chain seq x y z
N MET A 1 43.46 -24.25 20.11
CA MET A 1 42.29 -24.01 20.97
C MET A 1 42.45 -22.74 21.83
N ASP A 2 43.65 -22.34 22.17
CA ASP A 2 43.92 -21.20 23.07
C ASP A 2 43.56 -19.81 22.50
N LYS A 3 43.74 -19.61 21.20
CA LYS A 3 43.40 -18.30 20.55
C LYS A 3 41.88 -18.05 20.56
N LEU A 4 41.07 -19.09 20.35
CA LEU A 4 39.60 -18.97 20.35
C LEU A 4 39.09 -18.70 21.78
N LYS A 5 39.64 -19.37 22.77
CA LYS A 5 39.34 -19.16 24.19
C LYS A 5 39.68 -17.74 24.63
N TYR A 6 40.85 -17.25 24.25
CA TYR A 6 41.27 -15.88 24.51
C TYR A 6 40.36 -14.84 23.87
N PHE A 7 39.99 -15.04 22.59
CA PHE A 7 39.07 -14.16 21.88
C PHE A 7 37.68 -14.11 22.53
N ILE A 8 37.14 -15.26 22.92
CA ILE A 8 35.85 -15.34 23.62
C ILE A 8 35.92 -14.64 24.98
N GLN A 9 36.99 -14.85 25.74
CA GLN A 9 37.20 -14.19 27.05
C GLN A 9 37.30 -12.69 26.95
N GLN A 10 37.85 -12.15 25.87
CA GLN A 10 38.01 -10.71 25.67
C GLN A 10 36.74 -10.07 25.09
N SER A 11 35.96 -10.83 24.31
CA SER A 11 34.75 -10.31 23.60
C SER A 11 33.44 -10.74 24.24
N TRP A 12 33.45 -11.50 25.37
CA TRP A 12 32.23 -12.06 25.94
C TRP A 12 31.17 -10.99 26.30
N LEU A 13 31.62 -9.82 26.80
CA LEU A 13 30.73 -8.72 27.17
C LEU A 13 29.98 -8.19 25.94
N LEU A 14 30.68 -8.08 24.81
CA LEU A 14 30.10 -7.64 23.55
C LEU A 14 29.11 -8.66 22.99
N LEU A 15 29.40 -9.95 23.11
CA LEU A 15 28.51 -11.03 22.69
C LEU A 15 27.24 -11.07 23.57
N VAL A 16 27.41 -10.96 24.90
CA VAL A 16 26.28 -10.94 25.84
C VAL A 16 25.42 -9.70 25.63
N SER A 17 26.02 -8.51 25.49
CA SER A 17 25.23 -7.30 25.26
C SER A 17 24.48 -7.36 23.91
N SER A 18 25.11 -7.82 22.83
CA SER A 18 24.46 -8.01 21.53
C SER A 18 23.29 -8.98 21.63
N PHE A 19 23.47 -10.10 22.33
CA PHE A 19 22.37 -11.07 22.55
C PHE A 19 21.22 -10.46 23.37
N VAL A 20 21.52 -9.75 24.45
CA VAL A 20 20.51 -9.08 25.29
C VAL A 20 19.73 -8.05 24.49
N PHE A 21 20.39 -7.20 23.70
CA PHE A 21 19.72 -6.22 22.85
C PHE A 21 18.87 -6.90 21.76
N GLY A 22 19.38 -7.95 21.12
CA GLY A 22 18.61 -8.72 20.15
C GLY A 22 17.36 -9.35 20.76
N LEU A 23 17.50 -9.91 21.96
CA LEU A 23 16.39 -10.49 22.72
C LEU A 23 15.35 -9.43 23.10
N LEU A 24 15.78 -8.27 23.61
CA LEU A 24 14.88 -7.16 23.94
C LEU A 24 14.07 -6.69 22.72
N ILE A 25 14.73 -6.53 21.56
CA ILE A 25 14.06 -6.15 20.33
C ILE A 25 13.03 -7.22 19.92
N ALA A 26 13.42 -8.50 19.95
CA ALA A 26 12.52 -9.60 19.60
C ALA A 26 11.29 -9.68 20.52
N VAL A 27 11.48 -9.59 21.84
CA VAL A 27 10.41 -9.61 22.83
C VAL A 27 9.49 -8.40 22.66
N THR A 28 10.05 -7.20 22.48
CA THR A 28 9.27 -5.98 22.26
C THR A 28 8.44 -6.07 21.00
N ASN A 29 9.03 -6.54 19.89
CA ASN A 29 8.31 -6.73 18.64
C ASN A 29 7.18 -7.75 18.78
N ALA A 30 7.44 -8.90 19.42
CA ALA A 30 6.42 -9.92 19.67
C ALA A 30 5.27 -9.41 20.55
N ALA A 31 5.58 -8.63 21.58
CA ALA A 31 4.59 -8.07 22.50
C ALA A 31 3.72 -6.98 21.85
N LEU A 32 4.26 -6.25 20.89
CA LEU A 32 3.57 -5.12 20.23
C LEU A 32 2.92 -5.49 18.89
N SER A 33 3.21 -6.68 18.34
CA SER A 33 2.73 -7.08 17.00
C SER A 33 1.20 -6.98 16.87
N GLY A 34 0.44 -7.42 17.85
CA GLY A 34 -1.02 -7.31 17.83
C GLY A 34 -1.52 -5.87 17.75
N ARG A 35 -0.94 -4.97 18.57
CA ARG A 35 -1.30 -3.55 18.56
C ARG A 35 -0.89 -2.86 17.25
N ILE A 36 0.23 -3.27 16.65
CA ILE A 36 0.69 -2.74 15.37
C ILE A 36 -0.32 -3.09 14.27
N GLU A 37 -0.81 -4.34 14.23
CA GLU A 37 -1.82 -4.78 13.26
C GLU A 37 -3.17 -4.07 13.46
N GLU A 38 -3.65 -3.93 14.68
CA GLU A 38 -4.86 -3.16 15.00
C GLU A 38 -4.74 -1.70 14.57
N ASN A 39 -3.62 -1.06 14.89
CA ASN A 39 -3.37 0.33 14.50
C ASN A 39 -3.28 0.49 12.97
N LYS A 40 -2.67 -0.46 12.27
CA LYS A 40 -2.64 -0.47 10.80
C LYS A 40 -4.03 -0.60 10.20
N ALA A 41 -4.86 -1.49 10.74
CA ALA A 41 -6.24 -1.67 10.28
C ALA A 41 -7.09 -0.42 10.55
N ALA A 42 -7.00 0.18 11.72
CA ALA A 42 -7.68 1.42 12.04
C ALA A 42 -7.27 2.56 11.11
N LYS A 43 -5.96 2.74 10.91
CA LYS A 43 -5.42 3.75 9.99
C LYS A 43 -5.87 3.52 8.54
N LEU A 44 -5.94 2.27 8.08
CA LEU A 44 -6.46 1.94 6.76
C LEU A 44 -7.91 2.40 6.62
N ASN A 45 -8.77 2.09 7.60
CA ASN A 45 -10.17 2.52 7.59
C ASN A 45 -10.30 4.04 7.60
N ASP A 46 -9.52 4.75 8.41
CA ASP A 46 -9.54 6.21 8.47
C ASP A 46 -9.09 6.84 7.14
N LEU A 47 -8.02 6.32 6.55
CA LEU A 47 -7.56 6.78 5.24
C LEU A 47 -8.55 6.47 4.13
N THR A 48 -9.26 5.33 4.20
CA THR A 48 -10.32 4.99 3.25
C THR A 48 -11.51 5.95 3.37
N ARG A 49 -11.88 6.38 4.59
CA ARG A 49 -12.96 7.38 4.78
C ARG A 49 -12.63 8.74 4.15
N VAL A 50 -11.36 9.10 4.07
CA VAL A 50 -10.94 10.31 3.34
C VAL A 50 -11.19 10.16 1.84
N LEU A 51 -10.97 8.96 1.28
CA LEU A 51 -11.18 8.67 -0.14
C LEU A 51 -12.65 8.42 -0.50
N LEU A 52 -13.41 7.84 0.43
CA LEU A 52 -14.82 7.54 0.33
C LEU A 52 -15.56 8.14 1.54
N PRO A 53 -15.93 9.42 1.51
CA PRO A 53 -16.50 10.11 2.69
C PRO A 53 -17.83 9.51 3.20
N GLN A 54 -18.54 8.78 2.34
CA GLN A 54 -19.78 8.08 2.70
C GLN A 54 -19.54 6.71 3.35
N ALA A 55 -18.26 6.29 3.50
CA ALA A 55 -17.90 4.99 4.07
C ALA A 55 -18.25 4.90 5.56
N LYS A 56 -19.09 3.94 5.92
CA LYS A 56 -19.49 3.66 7.31
C LYS A 56 -19.04 2.27 7.77
N ARG A 57 -19.17 1.27 6.91
CA ARG A 57 -18.86 -0.12 7.25
C ARG A 57 -17.86 -0.70 6.25
N PHE A 58 -16.90 -1.43 6.78
CA PHE A 58 -15.86 -2.13 6.02
C PHE A 58 -15.99 -3.62 6.28
N VAL A 59 -16.18 -4.40 5.23
CA VAL A 59 -16.34 -5.85 5.32
C VAL A 59 -15.16 -6.49 4.57
N PRO A 60 -14.31 -7.27 5.25
CA PRO A 60 -13.24 -7.96 4.57
C PRO A 60 -13.80 -8.98 3.58
N VAL A 61 -13.23 -9.04 2.39
CA VAL A 61 -13.57 -10.07 1.39
C VAL A 61 -13.14 -11.43 1.93
N ALA A 62 -14.08 -12.37 2.02
CA ALA A 62 -13.83 -13.69 2.59
C ALA A 62 -12.91 -14.55 1.71
N ALA A 63 -12.88 -14.30 0.40
CA ALA A 63 -12.04 -15.04 -0.53
C ALA A 63 -10.59 -14.50 -0.49
N PRO A 64 -9.56 -15.35 -0.34
CA PRO A 64 -8.19 -14.89 -0.42
C PRO A 64 -7.89 -14.30 -1.80
N ILE A 65 -7.37 -13.09 -1.82
CA ILE A 65 -6.93 -12.39 -3.03
C ILE A 65 -5.40 -12.37 -3.02
N GLU A 66 -4.79 -13.04 -3.99
CA GLU A 66 -3.33 -13.10 -4.13
C GLU A 66 -2.87 -12.13 -5.20
N VAL A 67 -1.96 -11.25 -4.87
CA VAL A 67 -1.33 -10.33 -5.82
C VAL A 67 0.09 -10.79 -6.08
N GLN A 68 0.45 -10.93 -7.33
CA GLN A 68 1.82 -11.21 -7.75
C GLN A 68 2.57 -9.89 -7.93
N LEU A 69 3.62 -9.72 -7.15
CA LEU A 69 4.49 -8.55 -7.22
C LEU A 69 5.48 -8.64 -8.40
N PRO A 70 6.08 -7.52 -8.83
CA PRO A 70 7.03 -7.49 -9.94
C PRO A 70 8.28 -8.37 -9.74
N ASP A 71 8.64 -8.69 -8.49
CA ASP A 71 9.74 -9.60 -8.14
C ASP A 71 9.36 -11.08 -8.24
N GLY A 72 8.11 -11.38 -8.61
CA GLY A 72 7.55 -12.73 -8.73
C GLY A 72 7.01 -13.31 -7.43
N SER A 73 7.16 -12.64 -6.30
CA SER A 73 6.55 -13.05 -5.02
C SER A 73 5.02 -12.91 -5.07
N LYS A 74 4.32 -13.74 -4.29
CA LYS A 74 2.86 -13.67 -4.15
C LYS A 74 2.52 -13.30 -2.72
N GLU A 75 1.61 -12.35 -2.58
CA GLU A 75 1.13 -11.92 -1.28
C GLU A 75 -0.39 -11.84 -1.24
N GLN A 76 -0.95 -12.03 -0.06
CA GLN A 76 -2.39 -11.86 0.14
C GLN A 76 -2.72 -10.37 0.35
N ALA A 77 -3.52 -9.81 -0.57
CA ALA A 77 -4.05 -8.47 -0.42
C ALA A 77 -5.23 -8.46 0.56
N LYS A 78 -5.22 -7.51 1.50
CA LYS A 78 -6.37 -7.24 2.38
C LYS A 78 -7.34 -6.35 1.61
N VAL A 79 -8.43 -6.92 1.10
CA VAL A 79 -9.46 -6.23 0.33
C VAL A 79 -10.73 -6.12 1.16
N PHE A 80 -11.34 -4.94 1.16
CA PHE A 80 -12.56 -4.63 1.90
C PHE A 80 -13.64 -4.12 0.95
N GLU A 81 -14.84 -4.64 1.11
CA GLU A 81 -16.06 -4.01 0.59
C GLU A 81 -16.42 -2.82 1.48
N VAL A 82 -16.70 -1.69 0.86
CA VAL A 82 -17.04 -0.45 1.56
C VAL A 82 -18.51 -0.12 1.35
N PHE A 83 -19.23 0.05 2.46
CA PHE A 83 -20.65 0.32 2.49
C PHE A 83 -20.97 1.68 3.08
N SER A 84 -22.02 2.32 2.54
CA SER A 84 -22.62 3.55 3.09
C SER A 84 -23.47 3.25 4.33
N GLU A 85 -24.08 4.30 4.90
CA GLU A 85 -25.03 4.17 6.01
C GLU A 85 -26.30 3.38 5.62
N ASP A 86 -26.74 3.50 4.37
CA ASP A 86 -27.89 2.77 3.82
C ASP A 86 -27.58 1.31 3.41
N ASP A 87 -26.45 0.79 3.85
CA ASP A 87 -25.97 -0.57 3.54
C ASP A 87 -25.76 -0.84 2.04
N ASN A 88 -25.61 0.22 1.23
CA ASN A 88 -25.25 0.09 -0.18
C ASN A 88 -23.73 0.04 -0.33
N ARG A 89 -23.23 -0.94 -1.12
CA ARG A 89 -21.80 -0.98 -1.48
C ARG A 89 -21.47 0.20 -2.37
N ILE A 90 -20.55 1.05 -1.91
CA ILE A 90 -20.11 2.28 -2.59
C ILE A 90 -18.75 2.14 -3.27
N GLY A 91 -18.00 1.11 -2.93
CA GLY A 91 -16.69 0.86 -3.51
C GLY A 91 -15.93 -0.23 -2.79
N TRP A 92 -14.65 -0.28 -3.11
CA TRP A 92 -13.68 -1.21 -2.54
C TRP A 92 -12.48 -0.45 -2.02
N SER A 93 -11.84 -1.01 -1.01
CA SER A 93 -10.60 -0.47 -0.47
C SER A 93 -9.64 -1.61 -0.19
N PHE A 94 -8.36 -1.38 -0.48
CA PHE A 94 -7.32 -2.37 -0.22
C PHE A 94 -5.99 -1.70 0.08
N ASN A 95 -5.13 -2.42 0.79
CA ASN A 95 -3.75 -2.02 0.91
C ASN A 95 -2.96 -2.52 -0.30
N ALA A 96 -2.11 -1.66 -0.82
CA ALA A 96 -1.20 -1.95 -1.92
C ALA A 96 0.21 -1.50 -1.51
N HIS A 97 1.22 -2.23 -1.91
CA HIS A 97 2.60 -1.88 -1.56
C HIS A 97 3.58 -2.27 -2.65
N GLY A 98 4.75 -1.71 -2.57
CA GLY A 98 5.85 -1.99 -3.49
C GLY A 98 7.10 -1.25 -3.09
N ILE A 99 8.12 -1.34 -3.93
CA ILE A 99 9.39 -0.66 -3.69
C ILE A 99 9.39 0.68 -4.41
N GLY A 100 9.63 1.74 -3.65
CA GLY A 100 9.86 3.09 -4.14
C GLY A 100 11.31 3.33 -4.53
N PHE A 101 11.75 4.60 -4.46
CA PHE A 101 13.16 4.95 -4.70
C PHE A 101 14.04 4.65 -3.48
N ALA A 102 13.64 5.09 -2.30
CA ALA A 102 14.45 4.95 -1.08
C ALA A 102 14.06 3.72 -0.24
N GLY A 103 12.91 3.08 -0.53
CA GLY A 103 12.47 1.91 0.20
C GLY A 103 10.99 1.59 -0.03
N PRO A 104 10.39 0.79 0.85
CA PRO A 104 9.00 0.37 0.69
C PRO A 104 8.01 1.55 0.79
N VAL A 105 6.97 1.47 -0.03
CA VAL A 105 5.81 2.37 -0.05
C VAL A 105 4.57 1.51 0.15
N GLU A 106 3.77 1.83 1.16
CA GLU A 106 2.48 1.21 1.44
C GLU A 106 1.37 2.23 1.19
N LEU A 107 0.38 1.86 0.41
CA LEU A 107 -0.75 2.69 -0.01
C LEU A 107 -2.06 2.08 0.46
N VAL A 108 -3.04 2.92 0.73
CA VAL A 108 -4.46 2.56 0.75
C VAL A 108 -5.05 3.08 -0.54
N VAL A 109 -5.61 2.20 -1.34
CA VAL A 109 -6.27 2.53 -2.60
C VAL A 109 -7.75 2.28 -2.45
N ALA A 110 -8.57 3.19 -2.98
CA ALA A 110 -10.00 3.00 -3.09
C ALA A 110 -10.43 3.07 -4.56
N VAL A 111 -11.35 2.20 -4.93
CA VAL A 111 -11.99 2.18 -6.25
C VAL A 111 -13.51 2.20 -6.08
N ASP A 112 -14.21 2.62 -7.11
CA ASP A 112 -15.67 2.63 -7.12
C ASP A 112 -16.27 1.21 -7.11
N ARG A 113 -17.58 1.13 -6.99
CA ARG A 113 -18.32 -0.11 -6.86
C ARG A 113 -18.05 -1.12 -7.98
N ASP A 114 -17.87 -0.63 -9.20
CA ASP A 114 -17.80 -1.43 -10.42
C ASP A 114 -16.37 -1.52 -10.99
N PHE A 115 -15.35 -1.08 -10.25
CA PHE A 115 -13.95 -0.98 -10.69
C PHE A 115 -13.75 -0.14 -11.95
N GLY A 116 -14.65 0.82 -12.21
CA GLY A 116 -14.54 1.74 -13.34
C GLY A 116 -13.59 2.91 -13.08
N LYS A 117 -13.49 3.33 -11.82
CA LYS A 117 -12.72 4.51 -11.43
C LYS A 117 -11.93 4.29 -10.15
N ILE A 118 -10.74 4.85 -10.11
CA ILE A 118 -9.96 4.99 -8.88
C ILE A 118 -10.53 6.19 -8.12
N MET A 119 -10.98 5.98 -6.89
CA MET A 119 -11.46 7.05 -6.02
C MET A 119 -10.32 7.84 -5.39
N GLY A 120 -9.11 7.30 -5.48
CA GLY A 120 -7.87 7.89 -5.03
C GLY A 120 -7.01 6.91 -4.24
N PHE A 121 -5.89 7.42 -3.73
CA PHE A 121 -5.05 6.70 -2.78
C PHE A 121 -4.56 7.60 -1.65
N ASN A 122 -4.18 6.99 -0.54
CA ASN A 122 -3.46 7.62 0.55
C ASN A 122 -2.20 6.81 0.90
N VAL A 123 -1.18 7.47 1.42
CA VAL A 123 0.05 6.81 1.85
C VAL A 123 -0.10 6.32 3.28
N LEU A 124 -0.10 5.00 3.48
CA LEU A 124 -0.15 4.36 4.79
C LEU A 124 1.22 4.42 5.48
N ALA A 125 2.28 4.06 4.74
CA ALA A 125 3.67 4.16 5.15
C ALA A 125 4.57 4.41 3.94
N SER A 126 5.70 5.07 4.15
CA SER A 126 6.67 5.35 3.09
C SER A 126 8.05 5.60 3.70
N SER A 127 9.06 5.00 3.10
CA SER A 127 10.47 5.22 3.41
C SER A 127 11.15 6.20 2.45
N GLU A 128 10.37 6.94 1.67
CA GLU A 128 10.87 7.90 0.69
C GLU A 128 11.61 9.08 1.34
N THR A 129 12.54 9.68 0.59
CA THR A 129 13.36 10.78 1.05
C THR A 129 12.53 12.03 1.33
N PRO A 130 12.59 12.61 2.54
CA PRO A 130 11.90 13.85 2.88
C PRO A 130 12.23 15.01 1.92
N GLY A 131 11.21 15.76 1.50
CA GLY A 131 11.32 16.89 0.59
C GLY A 131 11.43 16.52 -0.91
N PHE A 132 11.56 15.23 -1.22
CA PHE A 132 11.66 14.71 -2.59
C PHE A 132 10.61 13.62 -2.84
N GLY A 133 10.94 12.37 -2.60
CA GLY A 133 10.07 11.23 -2.84
C GLY A 133 8.82 11.21 -1.96
N ASP A 134 8.88 11.79 -0.76
CA ASP A 134 7.73 11.91 0.13
C ASP A 134 6.61 12.85 -0.39
N GLN A 135 6.88 13.64 -1.44
CA GLN A 135 5.88 14.43 -2.15
C GLN A 135 4.79 13.57 -2.82
N ILE A 136 4.95 12.25 -2.89
CA ILE A 136 3.84 11.33 -3.23
C ILE A 136 2.63 11.49 -2.29
N LYS A 137 2.83 12.07 -1.10
CA LYS A 137 1.78 12.39 -0.13
C LYS A 137 1.06 13.70 -0.42
N ALA A 138 1.63 14.55 -1.27
CA ALA A 138 1.07 15.87 -1.57
C ALA A 138 -0.22 15.75 -2.39
N ASP A 139 -1.19 16.61 -2.08
CA ASP A 139 -2.48 16.64 -2.78
C ASP A 139 -2.31 16.90 -4.28
N SER A 140 -1.33 17.72 -4.68
CA SER A 140 -1.03 18.01 -6.08
C SER A 140 -0.64 16.77 -6.91
N PHE A 141 -0.16 15.71 -6.26
CA PHE A 141 0.11 14.44 -6.91
C PHE A 141 -1.07 13.46 -6.76
N ARG A 142 -1.59 13.32 -5.54
CA ARG A 142 -2.65 12.35 -5.23
C ARG A 142 -3.96 12.64 -5.95
N ASN A 143 -4.32 13.92 -6.10
CA ASN A 143 -5.58 14.33 -6.72
C ASN A 143 -5.70 13.91 -8.19
N GLN A 144 -4.59 13.65 -8.89
CA GLN A 144 -4.61 13.14 -10.26
C GLN A 144 -5.22 11.74 -10.37
N PHE A 145 -5.19 10.96 -9.27
CA PHE A 145 -5.76 9.62 -9.23
C PHE A 145 -7.26 9.63 -8.88
N ALA A 146 -7.75 10.71 -8.29
CA ALA A 146 -9.14 10.81 -7.87
C ALA A 146 -10.07 10.98 -9.09
N GLY A 147 -10.82 9.93 -9.40
CA GLY A 147 -11.70 9.86 -10.57
C GLY A 147 -11.01 9.35 -11.85
N ALA A 148 -9.71 9.08 -11.81
CA ALA A 148 -9.00 8.46 -12.93
C ALA A 148 -9.58 7.06 -13.25
N PRO A 149 -9.58 6.64 -14.52
CA PRO A 149 -10.09 5.32 -14.88
C PRO A 149 -9.28 4.23 -14.20
N ALA A 150 -9.97 3.19 -13.71
CA ALA A 150 -9.35 2.03 -13.07
C ALA A 150 -8.75 1.06 -14.10
N GLU A 151 -8.12 1.61 -15.12
CA GLU A 151 -7.36 0.92 -16.15
C GLU A 151 -5.86 1.22 -15.99
N ARG A 152 -5.04 0.78 -16.94
CA ARG A 152 -3.60 0.99 -16.84
C ARG A 152 -3.23 2.47 -16.91
N LEU A 153 -2.81 3.02 -15.79
CA LEU A 153 -2.26 4.37 -15.70
C LEU A 153 -0.85 4.42 -16.26
N THR A 154 -0.50 5.55 -16.87
CA THR A 154 0.83 5.83 -17.44
C THR A 154 1.42 7.08 -16.80
N LEU A 155 2.72 7.03 -16.45
CA LEU A 155 3.42 8.19 -15.94
C LEU A 155 3.95 9.04 -17.10
N VAL A 156 3.65 10.34 -17.08
CA VAL A 156 4.19 11.32 -18.02
C VAL A 156 5.01 12.38 -17.30
N LYS A 157 6.02 12.94 -17.95
CA LYS A 157 6.87 14.00 -17.36
C LYS A 157 6.23 15.39 -17.48
N ILE A 158 5.44 15.60 -18.51
CA ILE A 158 4.79 16.88 -18.84
C ILE A 158 3.34 16.57 -19.17
N GLY A 159 2.42 17.33 -18.60
CA GLY A 159 0.99 17.17 -18.79
C GLY A 159 0.20 18.13 -17.91
N ASP A 160 -1.12 18.07 -18.03
CA ASP A 160 -2.03 18.82 -17.15
C ASP A 160 -2.38 17.97 -15.93
N ARG A 161 -1.97 18.41 -14.74
CA ARG A 161 -2.29 17.73 -13.47
C ARG A 161 -3.76 17.85 -13.07
N ALA A 162 -4.51 18.73 -13.70
CA ALA A 162 -5.93 18.87 -13.46
C ALA A 162 -6.78 17.96 -14.38
N ALA A 163 -6.18 17.40 -15.43
CA ALA A 163 -6.85 16.41 -16.27
C ALA A 163 -7.07 15.10 -15.48
N ILE A 164 -8.29 14.58 -15.57
CA ILE A 164 -8.65 13.30 -14.97
C ILE A 164 -8.72 12.28 -16.10
N ASP A 165 -7.58 11.63 -16.33
CA ASP A 165 -7.42 10.61 -17.36
C ASP A 165 -6.45 9.51 -16.91
N SER A 166 -5.97 8.68 -17.81
CA SER A 166 -5.00 7.62 -17.49
C SER A 166 -3.55 8.13 -17.40
N GLN A 167 -3.29 9.42 -17.62
CA GLN A 167 -1.95 9.99 -17.57
C GLN A 167 -1.70 10.68 -16.24
N ILE A 168 -0.70 10.24 -15.51
CA ILE A 168 -0.27 10.82 -14.24
C ILE A 168 1.01 11.61 -14.45
N VAL A 169 1.00 12.89 -14.14
CA VAL A 169 2.17 13.76 -14.26
C VAL A 169 3.12 13.55 -13.10
N ALA A 170 4.36 13.20 -13.40
CA ALA A 170 5.39 12.93 -12.41
C ALA A 170 5.70 14.13 -11.53
N ILE A 171 6.13 13.87 -10.31
CA ILE A 171 6.70 14.86 -9.40
C ILE A 171 8.10 15.23 -9.91
N THR A 172 8.33 16.52 -10.14
CA THR A 172 9.67 17.01 -10.54
C THR A 172 10.69 16.67 -9.44
N GLY A 173 11.78 16.01 -9.83
CA GLY A 173 12.81 15.54 -8.90
C GLY A 173 12.51 14.22 -8.19
N ALA A 174 11.29 13.64 -8.36
CA ALA A 174 10.89 12.37 -7.76
C ALA A 174 10.18 11.45 -8.76
N THR A 175 10.67 11.38 -9.99
CA THR A 175 10.07 10.57 -11.07
C THR A 175 10.03 9.09 -10.71
N VAL A 176 11.06 8.56 -10.05
CA VAL A 176 11.12 7.14 -9.67
C VAL A 176 10.08 6.81 -8.60
N SER A 177 9.93 7.66 -7.59
CA SER A 177 8.88 7.50 -6.57
C SER A 177 7.49 7.62 -7.17
N SER A 178 7.28 8.56 -8.12
CA SER A 178 6.02 8.70 -8.87
C SER A 178 5.71 7.44 -9.68
N GLN A 179 6.71 6.88 -10.38
CA GLN A 179 6.55 5.65 -11.15
C GLN A 179 6.24 4.45 -10.25
N ALA A 180 6.85 4.39 -9.07
CA ALA A 180 6.57 3.34 -8.10
C ALA A 180 5.09 3.36 -7.68
N VAL A 181 4.53 4.54 -7.36
CA VAL A 181 3.11 4.67 -7.02
C VAL A 181 2.21 4.20 -8.16
N VAL A 182 2.47 4.66 -9.40
CA VAL A 182 1.69 4.24 -10.58
C VAL A 182 1.77 2.74 -10.79
N ASN A 183 2.95 2.13 -10.65
CA ASN A 183 3.14 0.69 -10.80
C ASN A 183 2.39 -0.09 -9.70
N ILE A 184 2.46 0.36 -8.44
CA ILE A 184 1.76 -0.24 -7.32
C ILE A 184 0.24 -0.22 -7.58
N VAL A 185 -0.32 0.94 -7.93
CA VAL A 185 -1.75 1.08 -8.22
C VAL A 185 -2.15 0.17 -9.37
N ASN A 186 -1.44 0.19 -10.49
CA ASN A 186 -1.74 -0.66 -11.65
C ASN A 186 -1.73 -2.14 -11.29
N THR A 187 -0.68 -2.60 -10.57
CA THR A 187 -0.52 -4.01 -10.21
C THR A 187 -1.68 -4.50 -9.35
N PHE A 188 -2.05 -3.74 -8.33
CA PHE A 188 -3.07 -4.16 -7.38
C PHE A 188 -4.49 -4.01 -7.95
N VAL A 189 -4.80 -2.88 -8.59
CA VAL A 189 -6.14 -2.66 -9.17
C VAL A 189 -6.48 -3.75 -10.18
N THR A 190 -5.60 -4.01 -11.15
CA THR A 190 -5.85 -5.01 -12.21
C THR A 190 -6.01 -6.41 -11.65
N GLN A 191 -5.09 -6.85 -10.78
CA GLN A 191 -5.12 -8.23 -10.28
C GLN A 191 -6.26 -8.48 -9.30
N ILE A 192 -6.66 -7.49 -8.50
CA ILE A 192 -7.80 -7.59 -7.59
C ILE A 192 -9.10 -7.64 -8.41
N GLU A 193 -9.25 -6.78 -9.41
CA GLU A 193 -10.40 -6.77 -10.32
C GLU A 193 -10.58 -8.13 -10.98
N ASP A 194 -9.54 -8.66 -11.62
CA ASP A 194 -9.55 -9.95 -12.30
C ASP A 194 -9.99 -11.10 -11.38
N GLN A 195 -9.47 -11.12 -10.14
CA GLN A 195 -9.83 -12.17 -9.19
C GLN A 195 -11.24 -12.02 -8.62
N LEU A 196 -11.69 -10.80 -8.34
CA LEU A 196 -13.07 -10.55 -7.88
C LEU A 196 -14.09 -10.88 -8.98
N SER A 197 -13.76 -10.56 -10.24
CA SER A 197 -14.57 -10.93 -11.41
C SER A 197 -14.63 -12.46 -11.60
N SER A 198 -13.49 -13.13 -11.55
CA SER A 198 -13.42 -14.59 -11.69
C SER A 198 -14.15 -15.34 -10.58
N LYS A 199 -14.23 -14.77 -9.38
CA LYS A 199 -14.95 -15.31 -8.23
C LYS A 199 -16.45 -14.92 -8.21
N GLY A 200 -16.93 -14.15 -9.20
CA GLY A 200 -18.31 -13.70 -9.30
C GLY A 200 -18.74 -12.67 -8.25
N VAL A 201 -17.79 -12.01 -7.60
CA VAL A 201 -18.04 -10.99 -6.58
C VAL A 201 -18.42 -9.64 -7.21
N ILE A 202 -17.84 -9.36 -8.39
CA ILE A 202 -18.21 -8.23 -9.26
C ILE A 202 -18.66 -8.76 -10.62
N ALA A 203 -19.53 -8.00 -11.31
CA ALA A 203 -19.89 -8.32 -12.68
C ALA A 203 -18.64 -8.14 -13.58
N ASN A 204 -18.47 -9.04 -14.57
CA ASN A 204 -17.42 -8.88 -15.57
C ASN A 204 -17.61 -7.53 -16.27
N VAL A 205 -16.72 -6.60 -16.01
CA VAL A 205 -16.64 -5.35 -16.78
C VAL A 205 -15.98 -5.71 -18.10
N SER A 206 -16.79 -5.95 -19.14
CA SER A 206 -16.26 -6.07 -20.51
C SER A 206 -15.70 -4.71 -20.91
N ARG A 207 -14.39 -4.61 -20.96
CA ARG A 207 -13.64 -3.49 -21.53
C ARG A 207 -13.46 -3.64 -23.03
#